data_3a7715dc5d70803ada8ac0570f507fe8
#
_entry.id   3a7715dc5d70803ada8ac0570f507fe8
#
_cell.length_a   1.000
_cell.length_b   1.000
_cell.length_c   1.000
_cell.angle_alpha   90.00
_cell.angle_beta   90.00
_cell.angle_gamma   90.00
#
_symmetry.space_group_name_H-M   'P 1'
#
loop_
_entity.id
_entity.type
_entity.pdbx_description
1 polymer ?
#
loop_
_entity_poly.entity_id
_entity_poly.type
_entity_poly.pdbx_seq_one_letter_code
_entity_poly.pdbx_strand_id
1 'polypeptide(L)'
;MVIGMLLRSYFSLHHAQMAAYHARMAQSLELDGSEEAAIALGAHVSAAVISAGAFLDATANEVAENDARPRSRATGIPASLLRLNELLEDANVPQIDHTDVRWIEARTLIDLRNRLVHYKHDWLDMGTADMVGENNLYDSPLQARLEASFSFLPTTVHYIPRFLSPDCAAWAINSAAAFLDEFFLRLGQTPNHDHLRHRIEVDRP
;
A
#
# COMPACT_ATOMS: atom_id res chain seq x y z
N MET A 1 10.76 -15.61 -42.49
CA MET A 1 9.97 -14.54 -41.85
C MET A 1 9.85 -14.91 -40.37
N VAL A 2 10.61 -14.27 -39.47
CA VAL A 2 10.52 -14.50 -38.03
C VAL A 2 9.34 -13.68 -37.52
N ILE A 3 8.27 -14.34 -37.11
CA ILE A 3 7.16 -13.69 -36.45
C ILE A 3 7.65 -13.35 -35.04
N GLY A 4 8.03 -12.11 -34.82
CA GLY A 4 8.38 -11.62 -33.48
C GLY A 4 7.13 -11.61 -32.59
N MET A 5 7.10 -12.46 -31.57
CA MET A 5 6.05 -12.46 -30.56
C MET A 5 6.43 -11.41 -29.50
N LEU A 6 5.67 -10.32 -29.42
CA LEU A 6 5.80 -9.33 -28.35
C LEU A 6 5.07 -9.88 -27.12
N LEU A 7 5.83 -10.20 -26.07
CA LEU A 7 5.29 -10.56 -24.75
C LEU A 7 5.18 -9.29 -23.91
N ARG A 8 3.96 -8.98 -23.47
CA ARG A 8 3.73 -7.90 -22.50
C ARG A 8 3.90 -8.48 -21.09
N SER A 9 4.83 -7.91 -20.33
CA SER A 9 5.02 -8.26 -18.92
C SER A 9 4.32 -7.24 -18.04
N TYR A 10 3.54 -7.72 -17.07
CA TYR A 10 2.85 -6.88 -16.09
C TYR A 10 3.58 -6.97 -14.75
N PHE A 11 4.37 -5.95 -14.42
CA PHE A 11 5.07 -5.88 -13.14
C PHE A 11 4.12 -5.69 -11.96
N SER A 12 2.95 -5.11 -12.17
CA SER A 12 1.90 -4.99 -11.16
C SER A 12 1.56 -6.33 -10.53
N LEU A 13 1.39 -7.38 -11.34
CA LEU A 13 1.07 -8.74 -10.86
C LEU A 13 2.18 -9.32 -9.98
N HIS A 14 3.44 -9.05 -10.33
CA HIS A 14 4.58 -9.47 -9.50
C HIS A 14 4.55 -8.76 -8.15
N HIS A 15 4.31 -7.47 -8.12
CA HIS A 15 4.19 -6.70 -6.87
C HIS A 15 3.04 -7.18 -6.00
N ALA A 16 1.87 -7.49 -6.58
CA ALA A 16 0.75 -8.06 -5.84
C ALA A 16 1.11 -9.39 -5.16
N GLN A 17 1.76 -10.31 -5.91
CA GLN A 17 2.20 -11.60 -5.37
C GLN A 17 3.27 -11.44 -4.28
N MET A 18 4.23 -10.52 -4.45
CA MET A 18 5.24 -10.23 -3.43
C MET A 18 4.62 -9.67 -2.16
N ALA A 19 3.66 -8.73 -2.28
CA ALA A 19 2.95 -8.19 -1.13
C ALA A 19 2.23 -9.29 -0.34
N ALA A 20 1.47 -10.15 -1.03
CA ALA A 20 0.76 -11.26 -0.41
C ALA A 20 1.69 -12.31 0.21
N TYR A 21 2.81 -12.63 -0.47
CA TYR A 21 3.83 -13.52 0.08
C TYR A 21 4.38 -13.01 1.40
N HIS A 22 4.80 -11.74 1.44
CA HIS A 22 5.36 -11.15 2.65
C HIS A 22 4.31 -10.98 3.76
N ALA A 23 3.04 -10.71 3.42
CA ALA A 23 1.96 -10.67 4.39
C ALA A 23 1.76 -12.05 5.07
N ARG A 24 1.73 -13.14 4.29
CA ARG A 24 1.65 -14.51 4.85
C ARG A 24 2.88 -14.87 5.68
N MET A 25 4.07 -14.46 5.25
CA MET A 25 5.30 -14.66 6.04
C MET A 25 5.22 -13.92 7.37
N ALA A 26 4.74 -12.68 7.39
CA ALA A 26 4.53 -11.93 8.62
C ALA A 26 3.54 -12.62 9.58
N GLN A 27 2.47 -13.22 9.04
CA GLN A 27 1.48 -13.97 9.84
C GLN A 27 2.02 -15.29 10.39
N SER A 28 2.98 -15.91 9.69
CA SER A 28 3.57 -17.19 10.12
C SER A 28 4.66 -17.06 11.16
N LEU A 29 5.13 -15.84 11.46
CA LEU A 29 6.17 -15.61 12.45
C LEU A 29 5.61 -15.71 13.87
N GLU A 30 6.26 -16.55 14.69
CA GLU A 30 6.03 -16.58 16.12
C GLU A 30 6.84 -15.46 16.80
N LEU A 31 6.14 -14.60 17.55
CA LEU A 31 6.78 -13.55 18.35
C LEU A 31 7.14 -14.14 19.72
N ASP A 32 8.33 -14.66 19.85
CA ASP A 32 8.88 -15.23 21.10
C ASP A 32 9.46 -14.16 22.05
N GLY A 33 9.31 -12.88 21.69
CA GLY A 33 9.84 -11.72 22.42
C GLY A 33 11.30 -11.40 22.10
N SER A 34 11.95 -12.14 21.20
CA SER A 34 13.30 -11.83 20.75
C SER A 34 13.34 -10.63 19.80
N GLU A 35 14.50 -9.97 19.76
CA GLU A 35 14.78 -8.88 18.83
C GLU A 35 14.77 -9.36 17.39
N GLU A 36 15.32 -10.54 17.13
CA GLU A 36 15.41 -11.17 15.82
C GLU A 36 14.03 -11.42 15.22
N ALA A 37 13.09 -11.96 16.02
CA ALA A 37 11.72 -12.20 15.58
C ALA A 37 10.99 -10.89 15.26
N ALA A 38 11.20 -9.86 16.10
CA ALA A 38 10.62 -8.53 15.86
C ALA A 38 11.19 -7.89 14.58
N ILE A 39 12.51 -7.95 14.36
CA ILE A 39 13.15 -7.42 13.15
C ILE A 39 12.66 -8.17 11.90
N ALA A 40 12.55 -9.50 11.96
CA ALA A 40 12.04 -10.31 10.85
C ALA A 40 10.59 -9.93 10.50
N LEU A 41 9.74 -9.76 11.51
CA LEU A 41 8.38 -9.29 11.32
C LEU A 41 8.35 -7.92 10.64
N GLY A 42 9.10 -6.95 11.18
CA GLY A 42 9.19 -5.60 10.62
C GLY A 42 9.65 -5.59 9.16
N ALA A 43 10.61 -6.46 8.81
CA ALA A 43 11.09 -6.60 7.44
C ALA A 43 10.00 -7.13 6.50
N HIS A 44 9.28 -8.18 6.90
CA HIS A 44 8.19 -8.73 6.08
C HIS A 44 7.03 -7.76 5.95
N VAL A 45 6.60 -7.09 7.02
CA VAL A 45 5.52 -6.10 6.95
C VAL A 45 5.92 -4.92 6.06
N SER A 46 7.12 -4.38 6.22
CA SER A 46 7.61 -3.29 5.37
C SER A 46 7.66 -3.70 3.90
N ALA A 47 8.14 -4.91 3.59
CA ALA A 47 8.17 -5.43 2.23
C ALA A 47 6.76 -5.61 1.64
N ALA A 48 5.79 -6.07 2.44
CA ALA A 48 4.39 -6.17 2.02
C ALA A 48 3.80 -4.80 1.67
N VAL A 49 3.96 -3.80 2.54
CA VAL A 49 3.47 -2.42 2.33
C VAL A 49 4.11 -1.78 1.09
N ILE A 50 5.43 -1.91 0.94
CA ILE A 50 6.16 -1.34 -0.22
C ILE A 50 5.68 -2.00 -1.52
N SER A 51 5.53 -3.32 -1.53
CA SER A 51 5.07 -4.06 -2.71
C SER A 51 3.60 -3.76 -3.04
N ALA A 52 2.72 -3.62 -2.04
CA ALA A 52 1.32 -3.26 -2.26
C ALA A 52 1.18 -1.84 -2.84
N GLY A 53 1.95 -0.88 -2.35
CA GLY A 53 2.02 0.46 -2.95
C GLY A 53 2.56 0.43 -4.38
N ALA A 54 3.59 -0.38 -4.65
CA ALA A 54 4.13 -0.56 -5.99
C ALA A 54 3.14 -1.26 -6.94
N PHE A 55 2.27 -2.13 -6.43
CA PHE A 55 1.17 -2.72 -7.20
C PHE A 55 0.21 -1.65 -7.73
N LEU A 56 -0.20 -0.67 -6.89
CA LEU A 56 -1.02 0.47 -7.31
C LEU A 56 -0.30 1.33 -8.37
N ASP A 57 0.96 1.69 -8.09
CA ASP A 57 1.75 2.55 -8.99
C ASP A 57 1.98 1.89 -10.35
N ALA A 58 2.35 0.59 -10.37
CA ALA A 58 2.59 -0.16 -11.58
C ALA A 58 1.29 -0.33 -12.39
N THR A 59 0.16 -0.67 -11.75
CA THR A 59 -1.13 -0.78 -12.44
C THR A 59 -1.53 0.55 -13.06
N ALA A 60 -1.40 1.68 -12.33
CA ALA A 60 -1.70 3.01 -12.87
C ALA A 60 -0.84 3.35 -14.10
N ASN A 61 0.43 2.95 -14.11
CA ASN A 61 1.30 3.14 -15.27
C ASN A 61 0.95 2.21 -16.43
N GLU A 62 0.61 0.95 -16.16
CA GLU A 62 0.27 -0.06 -17.18
C GLU A 62 -1.04 0.27 -17.90
N VAL A 63 -2.08 0.71 -17.18
CA VAL A 63 -3.37 1.09 -17.79
C VAL A 63 -3.29 2.42 -18.53
N ALA A 64 -2.38 3.30 -18.13
CA ALA A 64 -2.17 4.61 -18.73
C ALA A 64 -1.00 4.64 -19.73
N GLU A 65 -0.51 3.51 -20.20
CA GLU A 65 0.68 3.42 -21.07
C GLU A 65 0.56 4.25 -22.36
N ASN A 66 -0.64 4.33 -22.93
CA ASN A 66 -0.91 5.09 -24.15
C ASN A 66 -1.33 6.54 -23.88
N ASP A 67 -1.34 6.96 -22.62
CA ASP A 67 -1.72 8.32 -22.24
C ASP A 67 -0.51 9.25 -22.26
N ALA A 68 -0.42 10.07 -23.29
CA ALA A 68 0.68 11.04 -23.49
C ALA A 68 0.56 12.31 -22.64
N ARG A 69 -0.48 12.44 -21.81
CA ARG A 69 -0.70 13.65 -21.01
C ARG A 69 0.39 13.82 -19.95
N PRO A 70 0.76 15.08 -19.65
CA PRO A 70 1.64 15.36 -18.53
C PRO A 70 0.96 14.89 -17.24
N ARG A 71 1.73 14.23 -16.38
CA ARG A 71 1.24 13.77 -15.07
C ARG A 71 0.70 14.94 -14.26
N SER A 72 -0.54 14.83 -13.77
CA SER A 72 -1.08 15.80 -12.83
C SER A 72 -0.21 15.86 -11.57
N ARG A 73 0.06 17.08 -11.11
CA ARG A 73 0.83 17.35 -9.89
C ARG A 73 -0.05 18.01 -8.83
N ALA A 74 -1.25 17.50 -8.63
CA ALA A 74 -2.05 18.00 -7.51
C ALA A 74 -1.29 17.77 -6.19
N THR A 75 -1.13 18.82 -5.42
CA THR A 75 -0.43 18.75 -4.13
C THR A 75 -1.23 17.92 -3.15
N GLY A 76 -0.57 16.96 -2.49
CA GLY A 76 -1.14 16.19 -1.39
C GLY A 76 -2.00 14.98 -1.77
N ILE A 77 -2.13 14.65 -3.07
CA ILE A 77 -2.78 13.41 -3.52
C ILE A 77 -1.74 12.55 -4.27
N PRO A 78 -1.68 11.22 -3.99
CA PRO A 78 -0.79 10.31 -4.72
C PRO A 78 -1.05 10.32 -6.23
N ALA A 79 0.01 10.44 -7.01
CA ALA A 79 -0.09 10.58 -8.46
C ALA A 79 -0.76 9.37 -9.15
N SER A 80 -0.55 8.15 -8.62
CA SER A 80 -1.20 6.94 -9.14
C SER A 80 -2.71 6.96 -8.97
N LEU A 81 -3.22 7.39 -7.82
CA LEU A 81 -4.66 7.50 -7.57
C LEU A 81 -5.31 8.57 -8.42
N LEU A 82 -4.66 9.74 -8.57
CA LEU A 82 -5.14 10.78 -9.47
C LEU A 82 -5.24 10.28 -10.91
N ARG A 83 -4.18 9.61 -11.38
CA ARG A 83 -4.14 9.09 -12.74
C ARG A 83 -5.24 8.08 -13.03
N LEU A 84 -5.53 7.18 -12.08
CA LEU A 84 -6.63 6.23 -12.23
C LEU A 84 -7.99 6.94 -12.27
N ASN A 85 -8.21 7.96 -11.44
CA ASN A 85 -9.44 8.77 -11.51
C ASN A 85 -9.54 9.59 -12.81
N GLU A 86 -8.45 10.14 -13.33
CA GLU A 86 -8.41 10.82 -14.64
C GLU A 86 -8.81 9.88 -15.78
N LEU A 87 -8.38 8.60 -15.71
CA LEU A 87 -8.80 7.59 -16.71
C LEU A 87 -10.29 7.24 -16.63
N LEU A 88 -10.89 7.24 -15.43
CA LEU A 88 -12.35 7.10 -15.28
C LEU A 88 -13.09 8.27 -15.91
N GLU A 89 -12.62 9.51 -15.66
CA GLU A 89 -13.18 10.72 -16.25
C GLU A 89 -13.15 10.69 -17.78
N ASP A 90 -12.02 10.28 -18.37
CA ASP A 90 -11.87 10.13 -19.81
C ASP A 90 -12.81 9.08 -20.42
N ALA A 91 -13.08 8.02 -19.67
CA ALA A 91 -14.06 7.01 -20.03
C ALA A 91 -15.52 7.48 -19.84
N ASN A 92 -15.74 8.72 -19.40
CA ASN A 92 -17.05 9.26 -19.00
C ASN A 92 -17.73 8.42 -17.90
N VAL A 93 -16.94 7.91 -16.97
CA VAL A 93 -17.40 7.13 -15.82
C VAL A 93 -17.13 7.94 -14.54
N PRO A 94 -18.02 7.88 -13.53
CA PRO A 94 -17.80 8.60 -12.28
C PRO A 94 -16.46 8.21 -11.61
N GLN A 95 -15.70 9.21 -11.19
CA GLN A 95 -14.48 9.04 -10.41
C GLN A 95 -14.79 8.37 -9.06
N ILE A 96 -13.79 7.67 -8.48
CA ILE A 96 -13.87 7.17 -7.11
C ILE A 96 -13.81 8.38 -6.17
N ASP A 97 -14.84 8.54 -5.33
CA ASP A 97 -14.94 9.66 -4.39
C ASP A 97 -13.83 9.61 -3.36
N HIS A 98 -13.29 10.77 -3.00
CA HIS A 98 -12.23 10.89 -1.99
C HIS A 98 -12.69 10.54 -0.57
N THR A 99 -14.00 10.45 -0.35
CA THR A 99 -14.63 9.97 0.90
C THR A 99 -14.93 8.47 0.90
N ASP A 100 -14.78 7.79 -0.24
CA ASP A 100 -14.92 6.34 -0.34
C ASP A 100 -13.83 5.66 0.50
N VAL A 101 -14.21 4.65 1.29
CA VAL A 101 -13.29 3.93 2.17
C VAL A 101 -12.10 3.35 1.39
N ARG A 102 -12.32 2.84 0.17
CA ARG A 102 -11.27 2.26 -0.69
C ARG A 102 -10.26 3.33 -1.13
N TRP A 103 -10.73 4.55 -1.43
CA TRP A 103 -9.85 5.69 -1.71
C TRP A 103 -9.02 6.06 -0.48
N ILE A 104 -9.67 6.17 0.70
CA ILE A 104 -9.00 6.53 1.95
C ILE A 104 -7.94 5.50 2.30
N GLU A 105 -8.24 4.20 2.18
CA GLU A 105 -7.30 3.12 2.47
C GLU A 105 -6.14 3.08 1.47
N ALA A 106 -6.39 3.17 0.17
CA ALA A 106 -5.35 3.22 -0.86
C ALA A 106 -4.42 4.43 -0.67
N ARG A 107 -4.98 5.60 -0.34
CA ARG A 107 -4.19 6.80 0.01
C ARG A 107 -3.36 6.56 1.26
N THR A 108 -3.94 5.99 2.31
CA THR A 108 -3.24 5.69 3.57
C THR A 108 -2.09 4.70 3.34
N LEU A 109 -2.30 3.70 2.49
CA LEU A 109 -1.25 2.75 2.09
C LEU A 109 -0.07 3.46 1.40
N ILE A 110 -0.35 4.36 0.45
CA ILE A 110 0.73 5.09 -0.25
C ILE A 110 1.45 6.05 0.70
N ASP A 111 0.72 6.74 1.59
CA ASP A 111 1.31 7.60 2.61
C ASP A 111 2.23 6.79 3.55
N LEU A 112 1.79 5.60 4.01
CA LEU A 112 2.61 4.70 4.82
C LEU A 112 3.85 4.20 4.06
N ARG A 113 3.69 3.75 2.81
CA ARG A 113 4.81 3.33 1.96
C ARG A 113 5.83 4.45 1.80
N ASN A 114 5.37 5.67 1.52
CA ASN A 114 6.26 6.81 1.37
C ASN A 114 7.01 7.11 2.67
N ARG A 115 6.37 6.94 3.82
CA ARG A 115 7.01 7.10 5.13
C ARG A 115 8.10 6.04 5.35
N LEU A 116 7.86 4.80 4.97
CA LEU A 116 8.84 3.71 5.10
C LEU A 116 10.04 3.88 4.16
N VAL A 117 9.80 4.38 2.92
CA VAL A 117 10.87 4.51 1.91
C VAL A 117 11.65 5.84 2.07
N HIS A 118 10.98 6.92 2.47
CA HIS A 118 11.55 8.26 2.54
C HIS A 118 11.67 8.75 3.99
N TYR A 119 12.04 7.85 4.91
CA TYR A 119 12.21 8.20 6.31
C TYR A 119 13.12 9.42 6.46
N LYS A 120 12.55 10.51 6.96
CA LYS A 120 13.31 11.68 7.40
C LYS A 120 13.58 11.51 8.89
N HIS A 121 14.83 11.69 9.29
CA HIS A 121 15.20 11.66 10.70
C HIS A 121 14.39 12.71 11.45
N ASP A 122 13.46 12.29 12.28
CA ASP A 122 12.88 13.14 13.30
C ASP A 122 13.83 13.10 14.50
N TRP A 123 14.44 14.22 14.85
CA TRP A 123 15.21 14.34 16.07
C TRP A 123 14.23 14.23 17.24
N LEU A 124 14.26 13.13 17.94
CA LEU A 124 13.59 12.99 19.23
C LEU A 124 14.43 13.75 20.24
N ASP A 125 14.00 14.93 20.69
CA ASP A 125 14.59 15.59 21.84
C ASP A 125 14.20 14.83 23.11
N MET A 126 15.10 13.98 23.58
CA MET A 126 14.92 13.17 24.78
C MET A 126 15.00 14.01 26.06
N GLY A 127 15.20 15.34 25.97
CA GLY A 127 15.45 16.25 27.09
C GLY A 127 14.23 17.02 27.57
N THR A 128 13.16 17.10 26.84
CA THR A 128 11.94 17.81 27.23
C THR A 128 10.74 16.87 27.23
N ALA A 129 9.94 16.92 28.31
CA ALA A 129 8.74 16.09 28.48
C ALA A 129 7.62 16.38 27.45
N ASP A 130 7.83 17.38 26.60
CA ASP A 130 6.94 17.74 25.50
C ASP A 130 7.46 17.11 24.19
N MET A 131 7.17 15.81 24.02
CA MET A 131 7.41 15.07 22.77
C MET A 131 6.42 15.46 21.66
N VAL A 132 6.22 16.74 21.43
CA VAL A 132 5.34 17.27 20.39
C VAL A 132 6.19 17.81 19.25
N GLY A 133 6.72 16.92 18.44
CA GLY A 133 7.24 17.30 17.12
C GLY A 133 6.15 17.08 16.07
N GLU A 134 5.85 18.09 15.25
CA GLU A 134 4.85 18.02 14.15
C GLU A 134 5.10 16.87 13.14
N ASN A 135 6.20 16.16 13.27
CA ASN A 135 6.61 15.02 12.43
C ASN A 135 6.58 13.68 13.17
N ASN A 136 6.12 13.66 14.42
CA ASN A 136 6.03 12.39 15.15
C ASN A 136 4.95 11.51 14.53
N LEU A 137 5.32 10.32 14.07
CA LEU A 137 4.36 9.35 13.51
C LEU A 137 3.24 9.05 14.53
N TYR A 138 3.53 9.22 15.82
CA TYR A 138 2.64 8.90 16.94
C TYR A 138 1.49 9.90 17.18
N ASP A 139 1.53 11.12 16.57
CA ASP A 139 0.45 12.12 16.70
C ASP A 139 0.00 12.68 15.34
N SER A 140 0.35 12.00 14.26
CA SER A 140 0.05 12.46 12.91
C SER A 140 -1.35 12.04 12.44
N PRO A 141 -1.98 12.80 11.51
CA PRO A 141 -3.22 12.36 10.86
C PRO A 141 -3.10 10.99 10.17
N LEU A 142 -1.87 10.57 9.80
CA LEU A 142 -1.61 9.25 9.27
C LEU A 142 -1.82 8.18 10.33
N GLN A 143 -1.34 8.36 11.55
CA GLN A 143 -1.53 7.40 12.63
C GLN A 143 -3.02 7.13 12.90
N ALA A 144 -3.83 8.17 13.03
CA ALA A 144 -5.26 8.01 13.26
C ALA A 144 -5.93 7.16 12.15
N ARG A 145 -5.50 7.34 10.91
CA ARG A 145 -5.98 6.51 9.78
C ARG A 145 -5.49 5.05 9.88
N LEU A 146 -4.24 4.84 10.28
CA LEU A 146 -3.69 3.49 10.45
C LEU A 146 -4.39 2.74 11.59
N GLU A 147 -4.64 3.42 12.72
CA GLU A 147 -5.37 2.83 13.86
C GLU A 147 -6.83 2.47 13.52
N ALA A 148 -7.45 3.23 12.61
CA ALA A 148 -8.78 2.92 12.10
C ALA A 148 -8.78 1.77 11.07
N SER A 149 -7.64 1.46 10.45
CA SER A 149 -7.54 0.52 9.34
C SER A 149 -7.18 -0.90 9.80
N PHE A 150 -6.31 -1.04 10.81
CA PHE A 150 -5.82 -2.36 11.26
C PHE A 150 -5.33 -2.34 12.71
N SER A 151 -5.12 -3.55 13.27
CA SER A 151 -4.67 -3.74 14.64
C SER A 151 -3.15 -3.58 14.78
N PHE A 152 -2.72 -2.81 15.78
CA PHE A 152 -1.31 -2.59 16.10
C PHE A 152 -0.77 -3.73 17.00
N LEU A 153 0.55 -3.91 16.99
CA LEU A 153 1.24 -4.78 17.92
C LEU A 153 1.00 -4.35 19.39
N PRO A 154 0.99 -5.32 20.33
CA PRO A 154 0.94 -5.01 21.76
C PRO A 154 2.09 -4.09 22.19
N THR A 155 1.87 -3.34 23.26
CA THR A 155 2.88 -2.42 23.85
C THR A 155 4.11 -3.13 24.40
N THR A 156 4.05 -4.46 24.53
CA THR A 156 5.18 -5.31 24.98
C THR A 156 6.22 -5.56 23.87
N VAL A 157 5.91 -5.23 22.61
CA VAL A 157 6.87 -5.32 21.50
C VAL A 157 7.61 -4.00 21.38
N HIS A 158 8.93 -4.01 21.57
CA HIS A 158 9.74 -2.78 21.71
C HIS A 158 10.70 -2.52 20.55
N TYR A 159 11.05 -3.52 19.75
CA TYR A 159 12.13 -3.42 18.76
C TYR A 159 11.70 -2.84 17.41
N ILE A 160 10.40 -2.74 17.15
CA ILE A 160 9.85 -2.21 15.90
C ILE A 160 8.64 -1.32 16.17
N PRO A 161 8.30 -0.40 15.25
CA PRO A 161 7.08 0.39 15.33
C PRO A 161 5.84 -0.51 15.41
N ARG A 162 4.94 -0.23 16.35
CA ARG A 162 3.76 -1.06 16.62
C ARG A 162 2.81 -1.23 15.45
N PHE A 163 2.77 -0.29 14.52
CA PHE A 163 1.97 -0.42 13.30
C PHE A 163 2.52 -1.47 12.32
N LEU A 164 3.78 -1.91 12.46
CA LEU A 164 4.33 -3.01 11.66
C LEU A 164 3.83 -4.37 12.16
N SER A 165 2.52 -4.56 12.13
CA SER A 165 1.84 -5.78 12.56
C SER A 165 1.51 -6.71 11.39
N PRO A 166 1.25 -8.02 11.62
CA PRO A 166 0.77 -8.92 10.57
C PRO A 166 -0.55 -8.42 9.93
N ASP A 167 -1.43 -7.78 10.73
CA ASP A 167 -2.69 -7.19 10.23
C ASP A 167 -2.42 -6.02 9.28
N CYS A 168 -1.38 -5.20 9.55
CA CYS A 168 -0.93 -4.16 8.62
C CYS A 168 -0.53 -4.73 7.26
N ALA A 169 0.22 -5.83 7.24
CA ALA A 169 0.67 -6.45 6.00
C ALA A 169 -0.49 -7.02 5.16
N ALA A 170 -1.45 -7.69 5.80
CA ALA A 170 -2.66 -8.19 5.15
C ALA A 170 -3.54 -7.03 4.66
N TRP A 171 -3.74 -6.01 5.50
CA TRP A 171 -4.47 -4.80 5.13
C TRP A 171 -3.87 -4.13 3.88
N ALA A 172 -2.56 -4.03 3.80
CA ALA A 172 -1.89 -3.32 2.71
C ALA A 172 -2.23 -3.91 1.33
N ILE A 173 -2.10 -5.24 1.16
CA ILE A 173 -2.42 -5.89 -0.13
C ILE A 173 -3.92 -5.88 -0.42
N ASN A 174 -4.76 -6.13 0.60
CA ASN A 174 -6.20 -6.16 0.43
C ASN A 174 -6.77 -4.78 0.06
N SER A 175 -6.26 -3.70 0.66
CA SER A 175 -6.66 -2.32 0.33
C SER A 175 -6.26 -1.94 -1.10
N ALA A 176 -5.05 -2.33 -1.54
CA ALA A 176 -4.63 -2.10 -2.92
C ALA A 176 -5.52 -2.85 -3.92
N ALA A 177 -5.81 -4.13 -3.65
CA ALA A 177 -6.68 -4.96 -4.50
C ALA A 177 -8.10 -4.41 -4.55
N ALA A 178 -8.69 -4.06 -3.39
CA ALA A 178 -10.06 -3.53 -3.31
C ALA A 178 -10.23 -2.20 -4.07
N PHE A 179 -9.23 -1.31 -4.03
CA PHE A 179 -9.24 -0.07 -4.79
C PHE A 179 -9.19 -0.34 -6.30
N LEU A 180 -8.31 -1.24 -6.75
CA LEU A 180 -8.19 -1.59 -8.17
C LEU A 180 -9.42 -2.36 -8.67
N ASP A 181 -10.03 -3.21 -7.85
CA ASP A 181 -11.28 -3.88 -8.18
C ASP A 181 -12.40 -2.88 -8.47
N GLU A 182 -12.55 -1.85 -7.62
CA GLU A 182 -13.52 -0.78 -7.84
C GLU A 182 -13.22 0.01 -9.11
N PHE A 183 -11.94 0.32 -9.37
CA PHE A 183 -11.52 1.01 -10.58
C PHE A 183 -11.91 0.24 -11.84
N PHE A 184 -11.57 -1.05 -11.91
CA PHE A 184 -11.90 -1.90 -13.06
C PHE A 184 -13.40 -2.16 -13.18
N LEU A 185 -14.10 -2.31 -12.06
CA LEU A 185 -15.56 -2.46 -12.03
C LEU A 185 -16.24 -1.25 -12.69
N ARG A 186 -15.80 -0.03 -12.36
CA ARG A 186 -16.34 1.19 -12.97
C ARG A 186 -16.10 1.27 -14.46
N LEU A 187 -14.93 0.80 -14.91
CA LEU A 187 -14.63 0.68 -16.35
C LEU A 187 -15.41 -0.43 -17.06
N GLY A 188 -16.14 -1.27 -16.34
CA GLY A 188 -16.78 -2.47 -16.90
C GLY A 188 -15.77 -3.53 -17.38
N GLN A 189 -14.60 -3.58 -16.79
CA GLN A 189 -13.50 -4.47 -17.15
C GLN A 189 -13.19 -5.46 -16.03
N THR A 190 -12.70 -6.63 -16.39
CA THR A 190 -12.14 -7.58 -15.42
C THR A 190 -10.74 -7.12 -15.01
N PRO A 191 -10.42 -7.08 -13.72
CA PRO A 191 -9.09 -6.72 -13.23
C PRO A 191 -8.00 -7.66 -13.81
N ASN A 192 -6.85 -7.11 -14.17
CA ASN A 192 -5.72 -7.89 -14.68
C ASN A 192 -5.24 -8.96 -13.68
N HIS A 193 -5.43 -8.73 -12.39
CA HIS A 193 -5.05 -9.63 -11.30
C HIS A 193 -6.14 -10.67 -10.93
N ASP A 194 -7.30 -10.66 -11.57
CA ASP A 194 -8.42 -11.53 -11.19
C ASP A 194 -8.07 -13.02 -11.20
N HIS A 195 -7.31 -13.47 -12.20
CA HIS A 195 -6.85 -14.85 -12.29
C HIS A 195 -5.84 -15.26 -11.17
N LEU A 196 -5.32 -14.30 -10.41
CA LEU A 196 -4.39 -14.50 -9.30
C LEU A 196 -5.03 -14.30 -7.92
N ARG A 197 -6.35 -14.07 -7.81
CA ARG A 197 -7.01 -13.77 -6.54
C ARG A 197 -6.61 -14.74 -5.43
N HIS A 198 -6.67 -16.05 -5.71
CA HIS A 198 -6.28 -17.09 -4.76
C HIS A 198 -4.82 -17.01 -4.27
N ARG A 199 -3.98 -16.20 -4.92
CA ARG A 199 -2.57 -15.96 -4.55
C ARG A 199 -2.34 -14.64 -3.86
N ILE A 200 -3.21 -13.66 -4.08
CA ILE A 200 -3.03 -12.30 -3.57
C ILE A 200 -3.98 -11.95 -2.41
N GLU A 201 -5.10 -12.65 -2.27
CA GLU A 201 -5.96 -12.52 -1.10
C GLU A 201 -5.26 -13.06 0.15
N VAL A 202 -5.28 -12.28 1.21
CA VAL A 202 -4.68 -12.61 2.50
C VAL A 202 -5.72 -12.37 3.59
N ASP A 203 -6.06 -13.44 4.32
CA ASP A 203 -6.95 -13.32 5.46
C ASP A 203 -6.32 -12.41 6.52
N ARG A 204 -7.14 -11.58 7.16
CA ARG A 204 -6.69 -10.77 8.28
C ARG A 204 -6.69 -11.62 9.54
N PRO A 205 -5.65 -11.51 10.39
CA PRO A 205 -5.55 -12.30 11.63
C PRO A 205 -6.61 -11.92 12.66
#